data_e5c22a95680e3a6c7d6bc54657da9561
#
_entry.id   e5c22a95680e3a6c7d6bc54657da9561
#
_cell.length_a   1.000
_cell.length_b   1.000
_cell.length_c   1.000
_cell.angle_alpha   90.00
_cell.angle_beta   90.00
_cell.angle_gamma   90.00
#
_symmetry.space_group_name_H-M   'P 1'
#
loop_
_entity.id
_entity.type
_entity.pdbx_description
1 polymer ?
#
loop_
_entity_poly.entity_id
_entity_poly.type
_entity_poly.pdbx_seq_one_letter_code
_entity_poly.pdbx_strand_id
1 'polypeptide(L)'
;YEILKKIEYDVIDSKKALEKEDILIIVDSNPEKKIEIYNDLKPACSKIFLFHLGDEAGAHDLTKVYNNFNYVWRTFCSNKYFKNNHVTCIPIGYKSGLENKQENKRKYKWAFTGTPHKSSRHDLLFQFSDIKPFFCHKTEKFDEKVISVNEMSEVLSSTEFMPCPNGFFHPETYRLYEALQCGCIPIVEDAYKYYDRLFPRNPFIKVGKW
;
A
#
# COMPACT_ATOMS: atom_id res chain seq x y z
N TYR A 1 -11.28 0.62 -10.60
CA TYR A 1 -10.18 -0.09 -9.92
C TYR A 1 -9.21 -0.66 -10.96
N GLU A 2 -7.92 -0.31 -10.86
CA GLU A 2 -6.92 -0.74 -11.88
C GLU A 2 -6.75 -2.25 -11.96
N ILE A 3 -6.89 -2.94 -10.84
CA ILE A 3 -6.82 -4.41 -10.77
C ILE A 3 -7.89 -5.08 -11.63
N LEU A 4 -9.05 -4.46 -11.77
CA LEU A 4 -10.20 -5.01 -12.49
C LEU A 4 -10.32 -4.54 -13.94
N LYS A 5 -9.46 -3.62 -14.41
CA LYS A 5 -9.53 -3.06 -15.77
C LYS A 5 -9.47 -4.08 -16.92
N LYS A 6 -8.94 -5.26 -16.65
CA LYS A 6 -8.80 -6.34 -17.67
C LYS A 6 -9.87 -7.42 -17.53
N ILE A 7 -10.83 -7.23 -16.65
CA ILE A 7 -11.91 -8.18 -16.37
C ILE A 7 -13.23 -7.48 -16.71
N GLU A 8 -14.07 -8.12 -17.49
CA GLU A 8 -15.43 -7.64 -17.71
C GLU A 8 -16.24 -7.85 -16.42
N TYR A 9 -16.86 -6.79 -15.89
CA TYR A 9 -17.64 -6.84 -14.67
C TYR A 9 -18.72 -5.76 -14.65
N ASP A 10 -19.80 -6.06 -13.94
CA ASP A 10 -20.87 -5.13 -13.63
C ASP A 10 -20.75 -4.60 -12.20
N VAL A 11 -21.05 -3.33 -12.00
CA VAL A 11 -21.16 -2.75 -10.66
C VAL A 11 -22.61 -2.88 -10.20
N ILE A 12 -22.82 -3.62 -9.12
CA ILE A 12 -24.14 -3.80 -8.54
C ILE A 12 -24.30 -3.00 -7.25
N ASP A 13 -25.48 -2.45 -7.03
CA ASP A 13 -25.86 -1.66 -5.86
C ASP A 13 -26.85 -2.39 -4.93
N SER A 14 -27.39 -3.52 -5.37
CA SER A 14 -28.35 -4.29 -4.58
C SER A 14 -28.24 -5.79 -4.76
N LYS A 15 -28.61 -6.56 -3.72
CA LYS A 15 -28.69 -8.02 -3.74
C LYS A 15 -29.62 -8.57 -4.82
N LYS A 16 -30.67 -7.82 -5.21
CA LYS A 16 -31.66 -8.24 -6.21
C LYS A 16 -31.05 -8.40 -7.62
N ALA A 17 -29.92 -7.79 -7.88
CA ALA A 17 -29.20 -7.91 -9.14
C ALA A 17 -28.29 -9.15 -9.22
N LEU A 18 -28.14 -9.94 -8.13
CA LEU A 18 -27.30 -11.13 -8.10
C LEU A 18 -28.04 -12.36 -8.60
N GLU A 19 -27.37 -13.10 -9.46
CA GLU A 19 -27.76 -14.44 -9.89
C GLU A 19 -26.91 -15.49 -9.15
N LYS A 20 -27.45 -16.70 -9.03
CA LYS A 20 -26.84 -17.75 -8.22
C LYS A 20 -25.47 -18.22 -8.73
N GLU A 21 -25.23 -18.06 -10.01
CA GLU A 21 -23.96 -18.40 -10.70
C GLU A 21 -22.91 -17.30 -10.62
N ASP A 22 -23.26 -16.10 -10.16
CA ASP A 22 -22.37 -14.95 -10.11
C ASP A 22 -21.18 -15.15 -9.19
N ILE A 23 -20.07 -14.52 -9.55
CA ILE A 23 -18.91 -14.34 -8.70
C ILE A 23 -18.92 -12.91 -8.19
N LEU A 24 -19.12 -12.75 -6.89
CA LEU A 24 -19.16 -11.44 -6.25
C LEU A 24 -17.78 -11.04 -5.73
N ILE A 25 -17.30 -9.87 -6.14
CA ILE A 25 -16.08 -9.25 -5.63
C ILE A 25 -16.46 -8.03 -4.80
N ILE A 26 -16.08 -8.03 -3.54
CA ILE A 26 -16.30 -6.94 -2.61
C ILE A 26 -14.99 -6.21 -2.35
N VAL A 27 -15.01 -4.88 -2.38
CA VAL A 27 -13.92 -4.01 -1.98
C VAL A 27 -14.36 -3.22 -0.76
N ASP A 28 -13.74 -3.44 0.38
CA ASP A 28 -14.15 -2.80 1.64
C ASP A 28 -12.93 -2.48 2.53
N SER A 29 -13.04 -1.40 3.30
CA SER A 29 -12.02 -0.99 4.28
C SER A 29 -12.41 -1.30 5.74
N ASN A 30 -13.68 -1.63 6.00
CA ASN A 30 -14.20 -1.92 7.34
C ASN A 30 -15.17 -3.12 7.32
N PRO A 31 -14.70 -4.31 6.90
CA PRO A 31 -15.58 -5.45 6.70
C PRO A 31 -16.24 -5.96 8.01
N GLU A 32 -15.62 -5.69 9.17
CA GLU A 32 -16.16 -6.05 10.47
C GLU A 32 -17.54 -5.40 10.78
N LYS A 33 -17.82 -4.26 10.16
CA LYS A 33 -19.07 -3.52 10.34
C LYS A 33 -20.23 -4.04 9.48
N LYS A 34 -19.96 -4.98 8.58
CA LYS A 34 -20.90 -5.41 7.54
C LYS A 34 -21.11 -6.93 7.48
N ILE A 35 -20.80 -7.65 8.55
CA ILE A 35 -20.86 -9.12 8.61
C ILE A 35 -22.26 -9.64 8.23
N GLU A 36 -23.32 -8.99 8.72
CA GLU A 36 -24.71 -9.39 8.42
C GLU A 36 -25.02 -9.27 6.93
N ILE A 37 -24.54 -8.20 6.29
CA ILE A 37 -24.68 -8.00 4.84
C ILE A 37 -23.99 -9.14 4.07
N TYR A 38 -22.79 -9.51 4.48
CA TYR A 38 -22.04 -10.58 3.80
C TYR A 38 -22.67 -11.96 3.98
N ASN A 39 -23.24 -12.24 5.17
CA ASN A 39 -24.01 -13.45 5.42
C ASN A 39 -25.24 -13.54 4.51
N ASP A 40 -25.89 -12.42 4.24
CA ASP A 40 -27.03 -12.34 3.35
C ASP A 40 -26.67 -12.47 1.87
N LEU A 41 -25.49 -11.97 1.46
CA LEU A 41 -25.02 -12.04 0.08
C LEU A 41 -24.48 -13.43 -0.30
N LYS A 42 -23.87 -14.13 0.63
CA LYS A 42 -23.23 -15.42 0.40
C LYS A 42 -24.12 -16.48 -0.25
N PRO A 43 -25.40 -16.69 0.16
CA PRO A 43 -26.30 -17.64 -0.49
C PRO A 43 -26.85 -17.17 -1.86
N ALA A 44 -26.65 -15.89 -2.20
CA ALA A 44 -27.17 -15.28 -3.42
C ALA A 44 -26.22 -15.36 -4.62
N CYS A 45 -24.98 -15.85 -4.44
CA CYS A 45 -23.96 -15.97 -5.47
C CYS A 45 -23.19 -17.29 -5.33
N SER A 46 -22.45 -17.69 -6.39
CA SER A 46 -21.67 -18.93 -6.38
C SER A 46 -20.40 -18.79 -5.55
N LYS A 47 -19.74 -17.65 -5.62
CA LYS A 47 -18.52 -17.32 -4.88
C LYS A 47 -18.50 -15.87 -4.44
N ILE A 48 -17.93 -15.61 -3.29
CA ILE A 48 -17.75 -14.29 -2.74
C ILE A 48 -16.29 -14.05 -2.35
N PHE A 49 -15.68 -12.98 -2.84
CA PHE A 49 -14.30 -12.62 -2.61
C PHE A 49 -14.21 -11.23 -1.98
N LEU A 50 -13.17 -10.99 -1.17
CA LEU A 50 -12.95 -9.71 -0.53
C LEU A 50 -11.57 -9.13 -0.87
N PHE A 51 -11.55 -7.89 -1.33
CA PHE A 51 -10.39 -7.00 -1.25
C PHE A 51 -10.55 -6.11 -0.01
N HIS A 52 -9.86 -6.46 1.06
CA HIS A 52 -9.85 -5.65 2.28
C HIS A 52 -8.72 -4.61 2.19
N LEU A 53 -9.10 -3.34 1.98
CA LEU A 53 -8.17 -2.21 1.77
C LEU A 53 -8.16 -1.28 2.99
N GLY A 54 -7.82 -1.81 4.18
CA GLY A 54 -7.87 -1.06 5.43
C GLY A 54 -7.16 -1.75 6.59
N ASP A 55 -7.45 -1.28 7.82
CA ASP A 55 -6.94 -1.79 9.10
C ASP A 55 -5.41 -1.64 9.25
N GLU A 56 -4.88 -0.43 8.94
CA GLU A 56 -3.45 -0.11 9.12
C GLU A 56 -2.97 -0.37 10.55
N ALA A 57 -3.81 -0.07 11.53
CA ALA A 57 -3.48 -0.27 12.94
C ALA A 57 -3.51 -1.74 13.39
N GLY A 58 -4.08 -2.65 12.59
CA GLY A 58 -4.26 -4.06 12.97
C GLY A 58 -5.14 -4.23 14.20
N ALA A 59 -6.11 -3.30 14.41
CA ALA A 59 -6.90 -3.19 15.62
C ALA A 59 -7.86 -4.36 15.84
N HIS A 60 -8.23 -5.07 14.76
CA HIS A 60 -9.26 -6.10 14.81
C HIS A 60 -8.73 -7.48 14.42
N ASP A 61 -9.22 -8.52 15.10
CA ASP A 61 -9.10 -9.88 14.62
C ASP A 61 -10.21 -10.20 13.62
N LEU A 62 -9.89 -10.08 12.34
CA LEU A 62 -10.84 -10.27 11.25
C LEU A 62 -10.96 -11.73 10.78
N THR A 63 -10.35 -12.68 11.46
CA THR A 63 -10.37 -14.09 11.03
C THR A 63 -11.80 -14.62 10.87
N LYS A 64 -12.68 -14.29 11.81
CA LYS A 64 -14.11 -14.69 11.74
C LYS A 64 -14.85 -14.03 10.58
N VAL A 65 -14.54 -12.77 10.30
CA VAL A 65 -15.12 -12.03 9.17
C VAL A 65 -14.72 -12.69 7.85
N TYR A 66 -13.42 -13.03 7.72
CA TYR A 66 -12.88 -13.61 6.50
C TYR A 66 -13.43 -15.01 6.17
N ASN A 67 -13.92 -15.75 7.15
CA ASN A 67 -14.60 -17.03 6.95
C ASN A 67 -15.91 -16.92 6.13
N ASN A 68 -16.43 -15.71 5.96
CA ASN A 68 -17.60 -15.48 5.11
C ASN A 68 -17.27 -15.45 3.61
N PHE A 69 -16.00 -15.37 3.25
CA PHE A 69 -15.50 -15.26 1.89
C PHE A 69 -14.85 -16.54 1.42
N ASN A 70 -14.85 -16.79 0.11
CA ASN A 70 -14.11 -17.89 -0.47
C ASN A 70 -12.60 -17.60 -0.47
N TYR A 71 -12.22 -16.33 -0.61
CA TYR A 71 -10.84 -15.89 -0.50
C TYR A 71 -10.75 -14.39 -0.20
N VAL A 72 -9.64 -13.98 0.43
CA VAL A 72 -9.42 -12.59 0.83
C VAL A 72 -8.04 -12.10 0.37
N TRP A 73 -8.03 -10.95 -0.28
CA TRP A 73 -6.81 -10.15 -0.47
C TRP A 73 -6.86 -8.96 0.49
N ARG A 74 -5.80 -8.80 1.30
CA ARG A 74 -5.76 -7.68 2.25
C ARG A 74 -4.48 -6.89 2.19
N THR A 75 -4.59 -5.58 2.40
CA THR A 75 -3.46 -4.69 2.70
C THR A 75 -3.10 -4.75 4.20
N PHE A 76 -1.97 -4.16 4.59
CA PHE A 76 -1.53 -4.03 5.98
C PHE A 76 -1.51 -5.35 6.75
N CYS A 77 -0.75 -6.30 6.23
CA CYS A 77 -0.70 -7.65 6.80
C CYS A 77 0.10 -7.74 8.10
N SER A 78 -0.46 -8.41 9.08
CA SER A 78 0.26 -8.90 10.26
C SER A 78 0.75 -10.33 10.08
N ASN A 79 1.61 -10.78 10.99
CA ASN A 79 2.21 -12.12 10.93
C ASN A 79 1.19 -13.28 10.82
N LYS A 80 0.02 -13.14 11.42
CA LYS A 80 -1.03 -14.16 11.38
C LYS A 80 -1.62 -14.34 9.99
N TYR A 81 -1.73 -13.25 9.22
CA TYR A 81 -2.29 -13.30 7.87
C TYR A 81 -1.31 -13.83 6.83
N PHE A 82 0.00 -13.58 6.99
CA PHE A 82 1.01 -14.22 6.14
C PHE A 82 1.03 -15.75 6.23
N LYS A 83 0.49 -16.32 7.30
CA LYS A 83 0.41 -17.77 7.55
C LYS A 83 -0.97 -18.36 7.24
N ASN A 84 -1.91 -17.56 6.81
CA ASN A 84 -3.28 -17.97 6.57
C ASN A 84 -3.48 -18.33 5.10
N ASN A 85 -3.76 -19.61 4.81
CA ASN A 85 -3.96 -20.08 3.43
C ASN A 85 -5.20 -19.51 2.74
N HIS A 86 -6.08 -18.86 3.49
CA HIS A 86 -7.31 -18.22 2.99
C HIS A 86 -7.13 -16.72 2.71
N VAL A 87 -5.98 -16.17 3.04
CA VAL A 87 -5.67 -14.75 2.91
C VAL A 87 -4.38 -14.55 2.14
N THR A 88 -4.41 -13.73 1.11
CA THR A 88 -3.19 -13.21 0.46
C THR A 88 -2.95 -11.78 0.89
N CYS A 89 -1.75 -11.52 1.35
CA CYS A 89 -1.26 -10.19 1.62
C CYS A 89 -0.91 -9.49 0.31
N ILE A 90 -1.48 -8.32 0.10
CA ILE A 90 -1.22 -7.48 -1.08
C ILE A 90 -0.67 -6.12 -0.66
N PRO A 91 0.17 -5.50 -1.49
CA PRO A 91 0.69 -4.16 -1.21
C PRO A 91 -0.40 -3.09 -1.26
N ILE A 92 -0.19 -1.99 -0.54
CA ILE A 92 -1.10 -0.83 -0.58
C ILE A 92 -1.04 -0.09 -1.92
N GLY A 93 0.01 -0.30 -2.73
CA GLY A 93 0.18 0.36 -4.01
C GLY A 93 0.67 1.82 -3.91
N TYR A 94 0.63 2.53 -5.03
CA TYR A 94 1.08 3.91 -5.16
C TYR A 94 -0.07 4.85 -5.53
N LYS A 95 0.15 6.14 -5.37
CA LYS A 95 -0.82 7.16 -5.72
C LYS A 95 -0.99 7.25 -7.24
N SER A 96 -2.24 7.28 -7.71
CA SER A 96 -2.56 7.38 -9.14
C SER A 96 -1.95 8.62 -9.80
N GLY A 97 -1.51 8.47 -11.03
CA GLY A 97 -0.95 9.54 -11.86
C GLY A 97 0.56 9.71 -11.76
N LEU A 98 1.26 8.95 -10.89
CA LEU A 98 2.72 8.93 -10.90
C LEU A 98 3.24 8.12 -12.09
N GLU A 99 4.22 8.70 -12.79
CA GLU A 99 4.84 8.11 -13.97
C GLU A 99 6.36 8.19 -13.90
N ASN A 100 7.03 7.15 -14.36
CA ASN A 100 8.47 7.22 -14.57
C ASN A 100 8.78 8.05 -15.83
N LYS A 101 9.45 9.18 -15.65
CA LYS A 101 9.85 10.07 -16.75
C LYS A 101 11.11 9.58 -17.48
N GLN A 102 11.62 8.40 -17.15
CA GLN A 102 12.79 7.76 -17.79
C GLN A 102 14.03 8.65 -17.87
N GLU A 103 14.32 9.38 -16.80
CA GLU A 103 15.52 10.22 -16.71
C GLU A 103 16.79 9.36 -16.78
N ASN A 104 17.64 9.61 -17.79
CA ASN A 104 18.88 8.88 -17.99
C ASN A 104 19.95 9.22 -16.93
N LYS A 105 19.83 10.40 -16.30
CA LYS A 105 20.75 10.86 -15.27
C LYS A 105 20.02 11.24 -14.00
N ARG A 106 20.31 10.53 -12.92
CA ARG A 106 19.79 10.86 -11.60
C ARG A 106 20.42 12.13 -11.05
N LYS A 107 19.60 13.15 -10.82
CA LYS A 107 20.00 14.46 -10.31
C LYS A 107 20.22 14.44 -8.81
N TYR A 108 19.41 13.67 -8.07
CA TYR A 108 19.42 13.60 -6.62
C TYR A 108 19.89 12.24 -6.13
N LYS A 109 20.73 12.23 -5.09
CA LYS A 109 21.08 11.00 -4.39
C LYS A 109 19.91 10.42 -3.64
N TRP A 110 19.12 11.27 -3.00
CA TRP A 110 17.90 10.85 -2.31
C TRP A 110 16.85 11.97 -2.36
N ALA A 111 15.60 11.56 -2.13
CA ALA A 111 14.49 12.50 -2.01
C ALA A 111 13.60 12.14 -0.81
N PHE A 112 13.00 13.15 -0.21
CA PHE A 112 11.97 13.00 0.81
C PHE A 112 10.88 14.04 0.59
N THR A 113 9.62 13.58 0.67
CA THR A 113 8.46 14.46 0.65
C THR A 113 7.50 14.04 1.76
N GLY A 114 6.95 14.98 2.48
CA GLY A 114 5.93 14.76 3.49
C GLY A 114 6.26 15.27 4.88
N THR A 115 5.41 14.92 5.84
CA THR A 115 5.49 15.40 7.22
C THR A 115 6.67 14.77 7.96
N PRO A 116 7.57 15.56 8.58
CA PRO A 116 8.76 15.06 9.25
C PRO A 116 8.49 14.47 10.65
N HIS A 117 7.37 14.82 11.27
CA HIS A 117 7.09 14.55 12.69
C HIS A 117 6.43 13.18 12.96
N LYS A 118 6.55 12.23 12.02
CA LYS A 118 5.93 10.91 12.14
C LYS A 118 6.97 9.82 12.19
N SER A 119 6.78 8.81 13.08
CA SER A 119 7.65 7.64 13.15
C SER A 119 9.13 8.02 13.25
N SER A 120 10.01 7.30 12.58
CA SER A 120 11.47 7.49 12.52
C SER A 120 11.95 8.55 11.50
N ARG A 121 11.04 9.41 10.99
CA ARG A 121 11.38 10.36 9.91
C ARG A 121 12.35 11.46 10.33
N HIS A 122 12.31 11.86 11.60
CA HIS A 122 13.25 12.84 12.11
C HIS A 122 14.67 12.28 12.09
N ASP A 123 14.85 11.06 12.59
CA ASP A 123 16.15 10.39 12.63
C ASP A 123 16.68 10.15 11.22
N LEU A 124 15.81 9.69 10.31
CA LEU A 124 16.13 9.56 8.89
C LEU A 124 16.67 10.87 8.31
N LEU A 125 15.93 11.98 8.47
CA LEU A 125 16.33 13.26 7.91
C LEU A 125 17.64 13.77 8.50
N PHE A 126 17.90 13.50 9.77
CA PHE A 126 19.16 13.80 10.41
C PHE A 126 20.32 12.98 9.80
N GLN A 127 20.15 11.66 9.67
CA GLN A 127 21.17 10.76 9.11
C GLN A 127 21.50 11.09 7.64
N PHE A 128 20.53 11.56 6.87
CA PHE A 128 20.69 11.83 5.44
C PHE A 128 21.10 13.28 5.13
N SER A 129 21.19 14.17 6.12
CA SER A 129 21.39 15.61 5.94
C SER A 129 22.67 15.97 5.15
N ASP A 130 23.72 15.18 5.31
CA ASP A 130 25.03 15.41 4.69
C ASP A 130 25.19 14.73 3.32
N ILE A 131 24.25 13.87 2.92
CA ILE A 131 24.29 13.16 1.63
C ILE A 131 23.71 14.07 0.53
N LYS A 132 24.56 14.62 -0.31
CA LYS A 132 24.19 15.58 -1.36
C LYS A 132 24.49 15.04 -2.77
N PRO A 133 23.80 15.50 -3.81
CA PRO A 133 22.62 16.39 -3.81
C PRO A 133 21.33 15.68 -3.42
N PHE A 134 20.39 16.38 -2.81
CA PHE A 134 19.11 15.80 -2.41
C PHE A 134 17.93 16.75 -2.72
N PHE A 135 16.72 16.17 -2.76
CA PHE A 135 15.47 16.91 -2.74
C PHE A 135 14.71 16.61 -1.44
N CYS A 136 14.38 17.64 -0.69
CA CYS A 136 13.62 17.48 0.56
C CYS A 136 12.51 18.53 0.63
N HIS A 137 11.26 18.05 0.57
CA HIS A 137 10.08 18.89 0.70
C HIS A 137 9.29 18.43 1.94
N LYS A 138 9.33 19.26 3.00
CA LYS A 138 8.64 18.98 4.26
C LYS A 138 7.26 19.63 4.24
N THR A 139 6.24 18.88 4.64
CA THR A 139 4.88 19.38 4.83
C THR A 139 4.55 19.46 6.31
N GLU A 140 3.71 20.42 6.72
CA GLU A 140 3.27 20.54 8.11
C GLU A 140 2.14 19.57 8.42
N LYS A 141 1.23 19.37 7.47
CA LYS A 141 0.05 18.52 7.63
C LYS A 141 0.08 17.34 6.68
N PHE A 142 -0.58 16.26 7.10
CA PHE A 142 -0.89 15.14 6.22
C PHE A 142 -1.88 15.62 5.15
N ASP A 143 -1.73 15.17 3.90
CA ASP A 143 -2.52 15.58 2.73
C ASP A 143 -2.33 17.04 2.25
N GLU A 144 -1.36 17.75 2.75
CA GLU A 144 -0.99 19.02 2.19
C GLU A 144 -0.44 18.83 0.76
N LYS A 145 -1.16 19.35 -0.22
CA LYS A 145 -0.75 19.28 -1.64
C LYS A 145 0.22 20.43 -1.94
N VAL A 146 1.48 20.23 -1.65
CA VAL A 146 2.48 21.26 -1.87
C VAL A 146 3.18 21.13 -3.21
N ILE A 147 3.29 19.89 -3.74
CA ILE A 147 3.81 19.65 -5.09
C ILE A 147 2.81 18.83 -5.91
N SER A 148 2.75 19.11 -7.20
CA SER A 148 1.87 18.40 -8.13
C SER A 148 2.34 16.96 -8.35
N VAL A 149 1.44 16.08 -8.81
CA VAL A 149 1.79 14.70 -9.16
C VAL A 149 2.84 14.65 -10.26
N ASN A 150 2.77 15.58 -11.24
CA ASN A 150 3.75 15.66 -12.32
C ASN A 150 5.14 16.06 -11.79
N GLU A 151 5.21 17.07 -10.95
CA GLU A 151 6.44 17.50 -10.29
C GLU A 151 7.03 16.42 -9.41
N MET A 152 6.19 15.68 -8.66
CA MET A 152 6.63 14.50 -7.90
C MET A 152 7.21 13.44 -8.82
N SER A 153 6.60 13.17 -9.96
CA SER A 153 7.09 12.22 -10.97
C SER A 153 8.48 12.62 -11.49
N GLU A 154 8.69 13.90 -11.78
CA GLU A 154 9.98 14.46 -12.23
C GLU A 154 11.06 14.32 -11.15
N VAL A 155 10.74 14.69 -9.91
CA VAL A 155 11.67 14.59 -8.78
C VAL A 155 12.06 13.14 -8.54
N LEU A 156 11.08 12.22 -8.43
CA LEU A 156 11.36 10.81 -8.17
C LEU A 156 12.09 10.15 -9.34
N SER A 157 11.71 10.43 -10.59
CA SER A 157 12.42 9.90 -11.77
C SER A 157 13.87 10.38 -11.85
N SER A 158 14.19 11.51 -11.21
CA SER A 158 15.54 12.08 -11.13
C SER A 158 16.30 11.68 -9.85
N THR A 159 15.76 10.77 -9.04
CA THR A 159 16.30 10.38 -7.72
C THR A 159 16.85 8.96 -7.74
N GLU A 160 18.01 8.73 -7.15
CA GLU A 160 18.61 7.39 -7.05
C GLU A 160 17.94 6.56 -5.95
N PHE A 161 17.88 7.10 -4.72
CA PHE A 161 17.39 6.39 -3.55
C PHE A 161 16.20 7.12 -2.91
N MET A 162 15.23 6.35 -2.47
CA MET A 162 14.08 6.89 -1.76
C MET A 162 14.01 6.28 -0.35
N PRO A 163 14.39 7.03 0.70
CA PRO A 163 14.16 6.60 2.07
C PRO A 163 12.66 6.49 2.37
N CYS A 164 12.22 5.32 2.79
CA CYS A 164 10.82 4.96 3.02
C CYS A 164 10.62 4.57 4.49
N PRO A 165 10.60 5.54 5.41
CA PRO A 165 10.34 5.26 6.82
C PRO A 165 8.94 4.71 7.02
N ASN A 166 8.77 3.95 8.10
CA ASN A 166 7.50 3.33 8.46
C ASN A 166 6.33 4.32 8.52
N GLY A 167 5.12 3.80 8.31
CA GLY A 167 3.86 4.49 8.61
C GLY A 167 3.66 4.70 10.11
N PHE A 168 2.46 5.08 10.51
CA PHE A 168 2.15 5.29 11.93
C PHE A 168 2.10 3.98 12.72
N PHE A 169 1.42 3.00 12.15
CA PHE A 169 1.15 1.70 12.78
C PHE A 169 1.74 0.53 11.99
N HIS A 170 2.01 0.75 10.72
CA HIS A 170 2.42 -0.29 9.79
C HIS A 170 3.68 0.11 9.02
N PRO A 171 4.58 -0.84 8.69
CA PRO A 171 5.79 -0.52 7.93
C PRO A 171 5.52 0.03 6.53
N GLU A 172 4.46 -0.41 5.86
CA GLU A 172 4.16 0.06 4.50
C GLU A 172 3.74 1.52 4.47
N THR A 173 4.26 2.23 3.47
CA THR A 173 3.83 3.57 3.08
C THR A 173 3.74 3.66 1.56
N TYR A 174 2.87 4.52 1.04
CA TYR A 174 2.78 4.80 -0.40
C TYR A 174 4.14 5.16 -1.01
N ARG A 175 5.00 5.83 -0.26
CA ARG A 175 6.33 6.26 -0.69
C ARG A 175 7.19 5.14 -1.25
N LEU A 176 7.10 3.93 -0.69
CA LEU A 176 7.80 2.76 -1.21
C LEU A 176 7.38 2.45 -2.65
N TYR A 177 6.09 2.43 -2.90
CA TYR A 177 5.54 2.08 -4.22
C TYR A 177 5.69 3.22 -5.23
N GLU A 178 5.62 4.46 -4.76
CA GLU A 178 5.93 5.66 -5.55
C GLU A 178 7.38 5.65 -6.01
N ALA A 179 8.31 5.25 -5.12
CA ALA A 179 9.72 5.07 -5.45
C ALA A 179 9.91 4.02 -6.55
N LEU A 180 9.31 2.84 -6.39
CA LEU A 180 9.39 1.77 -7.39
C LEU A 180 8.78 2.18 -8.72
N GLN A 181 7.63 2.85 -8.71
CA GLN A 181 6.95 3.33 -9.92
C GLN A 181 7.82 4.31 -10.72
N CYS A 182 8.57 5.16 -10.03
CA CYS A 182 9.45 6.15 -10.65
C CYS A 182 10.91 5.65 -10.84
N GLY A 183 11.19 4.38 -10.51
CA GLY A 183 12.49 3.76 -10.71
C GLY A 183 13.56 4.15 -9.68
N CYS A 184 13.18 4.66 -8.50
CA CYS A 184 14.10 4.83 -7.37
C CYS A 184 14.37 3.49 -6.69
N ILE A 185 15.52 3.38 -6.03
CA ILE A 185 15.81 2.26 -5.13
C ILE A 185 15.29 2.59 -3.73
N PRO A 186 14.28 1.87 -3.21
CA PRO A 186 13.77 2.12 -1.88
C PRO A 186 14.78 1.73 -0.80
N ILE A 187 14.89 2.56 0.25
CA ILE A 187 15.56 2.20 1.51
C ILE A 187 14.48 2.08 2.55
N VAL A 188 14.31 0.91 3.15
CA VAL A 188 13.21 0.60 4.07
C VAL A 188 13.73 0.22 5.45
N GLU A 189 12.99 0.59 6.49
CA GLU A 189 13.20 0.12 7.85
C GLU A 189 12.48 -1.22 8.01
N ASP A 190 13.22 -2.33 8.04
CA ASP A 190 12.67 -3.70 8.02
C ASP A 190 13.22 -4.59 9.14
N ALA A 191 13.02 -4.16 10.39
CA ALA A 191 13.46 -4.89 11.57
C ALA A 191 12.82 -6.30 11.71
N TYR A 192 11.66 -6.52 11.11
CA TYR A 192 10.87 -7.76 11.26
C TYR A 192 10.78 -8.60 9.98
N LYS A 193 11.56 -8.30 8.96
CA LYS A 193 11.53 -8.98 7.66
C LYS A 193 10.14 -8.95 7.01
N TYR A 194 9.40 -7.86 7.22
CA TYR A 194 8.07 -7.67 6.68
C TYR A 194 8.08 -7.70 5.16
N TYR A 195 8.99 -6.91 4.58
CA TYR A 195 9.09 -6.78 3.14
C TYR A 195 9.59 -8.05 2.44
N ASP A 196 10.38 -8.90 3.11
CA ASP A 196 10.77 -10.21 2.56
C ASP A 196 9.60 -11.18 2.47
N ARG A 197 8.61 -11.05 3.33
CA ARG A 197 7.39 -11.85 3.29
C ARG A 197 6.41 -11.36 2.22
N LEU A 198 6.29 -10.04 2.09
CA LEU A 198 5.40 -9.43 1.09
C LEU A 198 5.98 -9.57 -0.32
N PHE A 199 7.30 -9.42 -0.46
CA PHE A 199 8.03 -9.48 -1.72
C PHE A 199 9.30 -10.33 -1.56
N PRO A 200 9.24 -11.66 -1.72
CA PRO A 200 10.39 -12.55 -1.52
C PRO A 200 11.63 -12.20 -2.37
N ARG A 201 11.42 -11.50 -3.49
CA ARG A 201 12.49 -11.01 -4.38
C ARG A 201 12.35 -9.51 -4.56
N ASN A 202 12.78 -8.75 -3.58
CA ASN A 202 12.70 -7.29 -3.62
C ASN A 202 14.08 -6.64 -3.79
N PRO A 203 14.16 -5.46 -4.46
CA PRO A 203 15.40 -4.71 -4.67
C PRO A 203 15.71 -3.75 -3.51
N PHE A 204 15.04 -3.86 -2.37
CA PHE A 204 15.10 -2.86 -1.31
C PHE A 204 16.42 -2.92 -0.54
N ILE A 205 16.98 -1.75 -0.24
CA ILE A 205 18.01 -1.61 0.78
C ILE A 205 17.31 -1.61 2.13
N LYS A 206 17.72 -2.51 3.03
CA LYS A 206 17.10 -2.68 4.34
C LYS A 206 17.99 -2.15 5.42
N VAL A 207 17.42 -1.35 6.29
CA VAL A 207 18.05 -0.86 7.53
C VAL A 207 17.25 -1.37 8.73
N GLY A 208 17.92 -1.64 9.84
CA GLY A 208 17.25 -2.06 11.07
C GLY A 208 16.55 -0.90 11.77
N LYS A 209 17.17 0.27 11.69
CA LYS A 209 16.68 1.56 12.22
C LYS A 209 17.45 2.70 11.53
N TRP A 210 16.81 3.86 11.41
CA TRP A 210 17.48 5.11 10.98
C TRP A 210 18.41 5.64 12.05
#